data_8a4252193ac975046ec423e397daa536
#
_entry.id   8a4252193ac975046ec423e397daa536
#
_cell.length_a   1.000
_cell.length_b   1.000
_cell.length_c   1.000
_cell.angle_alpha   90.00
_cell.angle_beta   90.00
_cell.angle_gamma   90.00
#
_symmetry.space_group_name_H-M   'P 1'
#
loop_
_entity.id
_entity.type
_entity.pdbx_description
1 polymer ?
#
loop_
_entity_poly.entity_id
_entity_poly.type
_entity_poly.pdbx_seq_one_letter_code
_entity_poly.pdbx_strand_id
1 'polypeptide(L)'
;MKVYPRSPLALLLLLTLGCVTPVTSEQIAGADYGTVPEASIYQKAIQDLVQQSLLEPFPARIRVIREPQKGYAYLSGRKKPPEVGYIVHVGITAKNFMGEYGSEKPHQFFIKNETLYLLNESDKAEVVE
;
A
#
# COMPACT_ATOMS: atom_id res chain seq x y z
N MET A 1 30.75 52.65 24.75
CA MET A 1 30.80 51.46 23.87
C MET A 1 29.61 50.61 24.14
N LYS A 2 28.69 50.60 23.22
CA LYS A 2 27.53 49.73 23.36
C LYS A 2 27.88 48.38 22.81
N VAL A 3 27.98 47.41 23.68
CA VAL A 3 28.11 46.01 23.29
C VAL A 3 26.68 45.53 22.97
N TYR A 4 26.41 45.39 21.70
CA TYR A 4 25.19 44.73 21.30
C TYR A 4 25.36 43.23 21.58
N PRO A 5 24.47 42.62 22.38
CA PRO A 5 24.48 41.19 22.48
C PRO A 5 24.17 40.70 21.07
N ARG A 6 25.16 40.16 20.43
CA ARG A 6 24.89 39.30 19.29
C ARG A 6 24.08 38.15 19.85
N SER A 7 22.79 38.28 19.76
CA SER A 7 21.96 37.08 19.84
C SER A 7 22.57 36.13 18.83
N PRO A 8 23.03 34.96 19.25
CA PRO A 8 23.21 33.91 18.29
C PRO A 8 21.79 33.72 17.76
N LEU A 9 21.56 34.17 16.55
CA LEU A 9 20.51 33.60 15.77
C LEU A 9 20.90 32.11 15.73
N ALA A 10 20.46 31.39 16.73
CA ALA A 10 20.35 29.97 16.60
C ALA A 10 19.40 29.84 15.41
N LEU A 11 19.98 29.76 14.26
CA LEU A 11 19.34 29.24 13.09
C LEU A 11 18.99 27.82 13.51
N LEU A 12 17.86 27.71 14.18
CA LEU A 12 17.20 26.46 14.37
C LEU A 12 16.82 26.06 12.96
N LEU A 13 17.78 25.46 12.30
CA LEU A 13 17.55 24.72 11.08
C LEU A 13 16.63 23.58 11.55
N LEU A 14 15.35 23.88 11.61
CA LEU A 14 14.32 22.88 11.59
C LEU A 14 14.51 22.16 10.26
N LEU A 15 15.45 21.22 10.29
CA LEU A 15 15.43 20.11 9.39
C LEU A 15 14.08 19.43 9.63
N THR A 16 13.07 19.95 8.97
CA THR A 16 11.88 19.16 8.69
C THR A 16 12.32 18.10 7.70
N LEU A 17 13.10 17.15 8.23
CA LEU A 17 13.16 15.85 7.64
C LEU A 17 11.71 15.45 7.52
N GLY A 18 11.23 15.28 6.29
CA GLY A 18 9.95 14.69 6.02
C GLY A 18 9.97 13.27 6.58
N CYS A 19 9.92 13.16 7.89
CA CYS A 19 9.86 11.90 8.57
C CYS A 19 8.50 11.32 8.29
N VAL A 20 8.51 10.24 7.51
CA VAL A 20 7.43 9.26 7.53
C VAL A 20 7.24 8.92 9.00
N THR A 21 6.13 9.38 9.60
CA THR A 21 5.85 9.15 11.01
C THR A 21 5.67 7.65 11.22
N PRO A 22 6.51 6.98 12.02
CA PRO A 22 6.34 5.56 12.26
C PRO A 22 5.02 5.27 12.95
N VAL A 23 4.36 4.20 12.55
CA VAL A 23 3.12 3.74 13.18
C VAL A 23 3.46 3.19 14.56
N THR A 24 2.77 3.70 15.59
CA THR A 24 2.96 3.25 16.96
C THR A 24 2.14 1.98 17.26
N SER A 25 2.57 1.22 18.27
CA SER A 25 1.82 0.04 18.75
C SER A 25 0.39 0.39 19.18
N GLU A 26 0.19 1.56 19.74
CA GLU A 26 -1.13 2.04 20.17
C GLU A 26 -2.03 2.33 18.98
N GLN A 27 -1.48 2.90 17.91
CA GLN A 27 -2.21 3.13 16.66
C GLN A 27 -2.64 1.82 16.04
N ILE A 28 -1.79 0.80 16.06
CA ILE A 28 -2.09 -0.55 15.55
C ILE A 28 -3.20 -1.19 16.38
N ALA A 29 -3.11 -1.15 17.70
CA ALA A 29 -4.06 -1.80 18.61
C ALA A 29 -5.45 -1.17 18.57
N GLY A 30 -5.53 0.16 18.40
CA GLY A 30 -6.79 0.91 18.39
C GLY A 30 -7.34 1.21 17.00
N ALA A 31 -6.72 0.70 15.94
CA ALA A 31 -7.08 1.05 14.58
C ALA A 31 -8.35 0.36 14.09
N ASP A 32 -9.12 1.09 13.29
CA ASP A 32 -10.24 0.54 12.54
C ASP A 32 -9.75 0.07 11.17
N TYR A 33 -9.57 -1.23 11.03
CA TYR A 33 -9.13 -1.87 9.79
C TYR A 33 -10.25 -2.02 8.76
N GLY A 34 -11.48 -1.69 9.12
CA GLY A 34 -12.65 -1.89 8.28
C GLY A 34 -13.17 -3.31 8.34
N THR A 35 -14.09 -3.62 7.44
CA THR A 35 -14.70 -4.94 7.33
C THR A 35 -13.69 -5.97 6.84
N VAL A 36 -13.73 -7.18 7.40
CA VAL A 36 -12.92 -8.29 6.89
C VAL A 36 -13.32 -8.58 5.45
N PRO A 37 -12.37 -8.56 4.50
CA PRO A 37 -12.69 -8.80 3.11
C PRO A 37 -13.22 -10.21 2.87
N GLU A 38 -14.35 -10.30 2.19
CA GLU A 38 -14.92 -11.58 1.78
C GLU A 38 -14.22 -12.07 0.50
N ALA A 39 -13.84 -13.34 0.49
CA ALA A 39 -13.04 -13.93 -0.60
C ALA A 39 -13.68 -13.76 -1.99
N SER A 40 -14.98 -14.02 -2.10
CA SER A 40 -15.71 -13.87 -3.36
C SER A 40 -15.69 -12.44 -3.89
N ILE A 41 -15.73 -11.46 -2.99
CA ILE A 41 -15.78 -10.04 -3.34
C ILE A 41 -14.41 -9.52 -3.72
N TYR A 42 -13.40 -9.71 -2.88
CA TYR A 42 -12.07 -9.16 -3.18
C TYR A 42 -11.38 -9.86 -4.35
N GLN A 43 -11.58 -11.17 -4.51
CA GLN A 43 -11.00 -11.90 -5.64
C GLN A 43 -11.60 -11.42 -6.96
N LYS A 44 -12.91 -11.19 -7.00
CA LYS A 44 -13.56 -10.61 -8.18
C LYS A 44 -13.08 -9.19 -8.45
N ALA A 45 -12.94 -8.36 -7.43
CA ALA A 45 -12.44 -7.00 -7.58
C ALA A 45 -11.00 -6.97 -8.13
N ILE A 46 -10.15 -7.86 -7.65
CA ILE A 46 -8.77 -8.01 -8.17
C ILE A 46 -8.82 -8.45 -9.64
N GLN A 47 -9.64 -9.44 -9.96
CA GLN A 47 -9.78 -9.92 -11.34
C GLN A 47 -10.21 -8.79 -12.27
N ASP A 48 -11.21 -8.02 -11.88
CA ASP A 48 -11.73 -6.91 -12.67
C ASP A 48 -10.68 -5.81 -12.86
N LEU A 49 -9.93 -5.46 -11.79
CA LEU A 49 -8.87 -4.46 -11.84
C LEU A 49 -7.72 -4.89 -12.76
N VAL A 50 -7.27 -6.13 -12.62
CA VAL A 50 -6.21 -6.70 -13.45
C VAL A 50 -6.63 -6.76 -14.91
N GLN A 51 -7.85 -7.18 -15.19
CA GLN A 51 -8.39 -7.27 -16.54
C GLN A 51 -8.47 -5.90 -17.22
N GLN A 52 -8.84 -4.86 -16.47
CA GLN A 52 -8.85 -3.47 -16.99
C GLN A 52 -7.45 -2.92 -17.26
N SER A 53 -6.45 -3.39 -16.51
CA SER A 53 -5.07 -2.92 -16.61
C SER A 53 -4.29 -3.63 -17.73
N LEU A 54 -4.76 -4.77 -18.21
CA LEU A 54 -4.12 -5.53 -19.27
C LEU A 54 -4.60 -5.04 -20.63
N LEU A 55 -3.65 -4.81 -21.54
CA LEU A 55 -3.96 -4.51 -22.96
C LEU A 55 -4.39 -5.76 -23.73
N GLU A 56 -4.21 -6.93 -23.14
CA GLU A 56 -4.50 -8.22 -23.76
C GLU A 56 -5.94 -8.65 -23.48
N PRO A 57 -6.65 -9.24 -24.47
CA PRO A 57 -8.03 -9.67 -24.30
C PRO A 57 -8.20 -10.96 -23.49
N PHE A 58 -7.11 -11.59 -23.08
CA PHE A 58 -7.14 -12.86 -22.36
C PHE A 58 -7.17 -12.66 -20.86
N PRO A 59 -8.00 -13.44 -20.13
CA PRO A 59 -8.05 -13.32 -18.68
C PRO A 59 -6.72 -13.75 -18.04
N ALA A 60 -6.24 -12.96 -17.08
CA ALA A 60 -5.11 -13.32 -16.26
C ALA A 60 -5.50 -14.42 -15.26
N ARG A 61 -4.54 -15.25 -14.90
CA ARG A 61 -4.68 -16.19 -13.80
C ARG A 61 -4.26 -15.52 -12.50
N ILE A 62 -5.13 -15.54 -11.52
CA ILE A 62 -4.88 -14.95 -10.21
C ILE A 62 -4.92 -16.05 -9.15
N ARG A 63 -3.85 -16.13 -8.38
CA ARG A 63 -3.74 -17.06 -7.26
C ARG A 63 -3.50 -16.29 -5.97
N VAL A 64 -4.32 -16.52 -4.96
CA VAL A 64 -4.11 -15.94 -3.64
C VAL A 64 -2.95 -16.69 -2.96
N ILE A 65 -1.87 -15.95 -2.71
CA ILE A 65 -0.68 -16.49 -2.02
C ILE A 65 -0.87 -16.41 -0.50
N ARG A 66 -1.37 -15.28 -0.03
CA ARG A 66 -1.74 -15.06 1.36
C ARG A 66 -3.09 -14.36 1.43
N GLU A 67 -3.98 -14.90 2.21
CA GLU A 67 -5.27 -14.29 2.51
C GLU A 67 -5.10 -12.92 3.14
N PRO A 68 -6.13 -12.05 3.09
CA PRO A 68 -6.06 -10.72 3.68
C PRO A 68 -5.67 -10.75 5.15
N GLN A 69 -4.65 -9.98 5.49
CA GLN A 69 -4.15 -9.80 6.85
C GLN A 69 -4.18 -8.33 7.20
N LYS A 70 -4.49 -8.03 8.46
CA LYS A 70 -4.44 -6.66 8.96
C LYS A 70 -3.06 -6.05 8.77
N GLY A 71 -3.03 -4.82 8.33
CA GLY A 71 -1.80 -4.12 8.07
C GLY A 71 -2.02 -2.63 7.85
N TYR A 72 -0.95 -1.95 7.50
CA TYR A 72 -1.00 -0.55 7.14
C TYR A 72 -0.19 -0.31 5.87
N ALA A 73 -0.54 0.75 5.16
CA ALA A 73 0.12 1.13 3.92
C ALA A 73 0.38 2.64 3.85
N TYR A 74 1.56 2.98 3.39
CA TYR A 74 1.92 4.34 2.98
C TYR A 74 1.72 4.44 1.47
N LEU A 75 0.61 5.04 1.07
CA LEU A 75 0.30 5.18 -0.34
C LEU A 75 1.09 6.35 -0.95
N SER A 76 1.90 6.07 -1.96
CA SER A 76 2.71 7.08 -2.65
C SER A 76 1.84 8.17 -3.27
N GLY A 77 2.35 9.40 -3.31
CA GLY A 77 1.63 10.56 -3.81
C GLY A 77 0.61 11.14 -2.84
N ARG A 78 0.35 10.50 -1.71
CA ARG A 78 -0.47 11.04 -0.64
C ARG A 78 0.42 11.51 0.50
N LYS A 79 0.45 12.81 0.76
CA LYS A 79 1.11 13.39 1.94
C LYS A 79 0.24 13.19 3.19
N LYS A 80 -0.20 11.96 3.41
CA LYS A 80 -1.10 11.58 4.50
C LYS A 80 -0.44 10.55 5.39
N PRO A 81 -0.89 10.43 6.65
CA PRO A 81 -0.50 9.31 7.50
C PRO A 81 -0.80 7.97 6.84
N PRO A 82 -0.13 6.89 7.26
CA PRO A 82 -0.42 5.56 6.74
C PRO A 82 -1.87 5.18 7.01
N GLU A 83 -2.46 4.49 6.06
CA GLU A 83 -3.81 3.94 6.20
C GLU A 83 -3.74 2.51 6.72
N VAL A 84 -4.65 2.16 7.61
CA VAL A 84 -4.82 0.80 8.11
C VAL A 84 -5.93 0.09 7.33
N GLY A 85 -5.75 -1.19 7.12
CA GLY A 85 -6.69 -2.02 6.37
C GLY A 85 -6.21 -3.46 6.27
N TYR A 86 -6.50 -4.10 5.15
CA TYR A 86 -6.07 -5.48 4.89
C TYR A 86 -5.12 -5.53 3.70
N ILE A 87 -4.09 -6.35 3.83
CA ILE A 87 -3.13 -6.60 2.75
C ILE A 87 -3.30 -8.03 2.29
N VAL A 88 -3.50 -8.21 0.99
CA VAL A 88 -3.59 -9.51 0.34
C VAL A 88 -2.44 -9.67 -0.64
N HIS A 89 -1.83 -10.85 -0.64
CA HIS A 89 -0.75 -11.20 -1.56
C HIS A 89 -1.29 -12.15 -2.62
N VAL A 90 -1.11 -11.78 -3.88
CA VAL A 90 -1.56 -12.59 -5.01
C VAL A 90 -0.44 -12.79 -6.02
N GLY A 91 -0.47 -13.93 -6.69
CA GLY A 91 0.33 -14.17 -7.87
C GLY A 91 -0.52 -13.95 -9.11
N ILE A 92 -0.02 -13.18 -10.05
CA ILE A 92 -0.69 -12.89 -11.31
C ILE A 92 0.13 -13.45 -12.46
N THR A 93 -0.52 -14.27 -13.28
CA THR A 93 0.05 -14.83 -14.50
C THR A 93 -0.75 -14.32 -15.68
N ALA A 94 -0.11 -13.53 -16.52
CA ALA A 94 -0.74 -12.97 -17.73
C ALA A 94 -0.28 -13.71 -18.97
N LYS A 95 -1.14 -13.74 -19.98
CA LYS A 95 -0.76 -14.17 -21.34
C LYS A 95 -0.05 -13.04 -22.08
N ASN A 96 0.96 -13.38 -22.88
CA ASN A 96 1.54 -12.47 -23.84
C ASN A 96 0.66 -12.38 -25.10
N PHE A 97 1.02 -11.51 -26.03
CA PHE A 97 0.30 -11.34 -27.29
C PHE A 97 0.31 -12.59 -28.21
N MET A 98 1.19 -13.55 -27.94
CA MET A 98 1.25 -14.83 -28.64
C MET A 98 0.33 -15.89 -28.01
N GLY A 99 -0.40 -15.53 -26.94
CA GLY A 99 -1.32 -16.43 -26.26
C GLY A 99 -0.65 -17.37 -25.26
N GLU A 100 0.62 -17.14 -24.93
CA GLU A 100 1.37 -17.94 -23.96
C GLU A 100 1.35 -17.27 -22.59
N TYR A 101 1.18 -18.07 -21.54
CA TYR A 101 1.32 -17.58 -20.18
C TYR A 101 2.78 -17.36 -19.82
N GLY A 102 3.09 -16.18 -19.28
CA GLY A 102 4.39 -15.88 -18.71
C GLY A 102 4.56 -16.48 -17.31
N SER A 103 5.58 -16.04 -16.59
CA SER A 103 5.80 -16.41 -15.19
C SER A 103 4.82 -15.69 -14.27
N GLU A 104 4.46 -16.34 -13.17
CA GLU A 104 3.67 -15.73 -12.10
C GLU A 104 4.48 -14.60 -11.44
N LYS A 105 3.88 -13.42 -11.29
CA LYS A 105 4.47 -12.28 -10.61
C LYS A 105 3.70 -11.97 -9.33
N PRO A 106 4.40 -11.77 -8.21
CA PRO A 106 3.75 -11.41 -6.96
C PRO A 106 3.30 -9.96 -6.97
N HIS A 107 2.11 -9.73 -6.43
CA HIS A 107 1.53 -8.40 -6.24
C HIS A 107 0.87 -8.31 -4.88
N GLN A 108 0.85 -7.11 -4.33
CA GLN A 108 0.14 -6.82 -3.10
C GLN A 108 -1.01 -5.85 -3.38
N PHE A 109 -2.15 -6.12 -2.76
CA PHE A 109 -3.29 -5.22 -2.79
C PHE A 109 -3.65 -4.81 -1.37
N PHE A 110 -4.02 -3.56 -1.23
CA PHE A 110 -4.51 -3.01 0.02
C PHE A 110 -6.02 -2.83 -0.08
N ILE A 111 -6.74 -3.32 0.92
CA ILE A 111 -8.20 -3.27 0.98
C ILE A 111 -8.62 -2.56 2.25
N LYS A 112 -9.40 -1.51 2.11
CA LYS A 112 -10.08 -0.88 3.23
C LYS A 112 -11.56 -0.72 2.89
N ASN A 113 -12.40 -1.38 3.68
CA ASN A 113 -13.82 -1.51 3.38
C ASN A 113 -13.98 -2.13 1.98
N GLU A 114 -14.66 -1.47 1.08
CA GLU A 114 -14.87 -1.98 -0.29
C GLU A 114 -13.89 -1.39 -1.32
N THR A 115 -12.90 -0.63 -0.86
CA THR A 115 -11.92 0.02 -1.75
C THR A 115 -10.66 -0.83 -1.87
N LEU A 116 -10.28 -1.11 -3.11
CA LEU A 116 -9.11 -1.90 -3.46
C LEU A 116 -8.04 -1.01 -4.10
N TYR A 117 -6.80 -1.14 -3.61
CA TYR A 117 -5.64 -0.44 -4.16
C TYR A 117 -4.55 -1.43 -4.53
N LEU A 118 -4.03 -1.32 -5.74
CA LEU A 118 -2.79 -2.00 -6.12
C LEU A 118 -1.60 -1.27 -5.51
N LEU A 119 -0.79 -1.98 -4.74
CA LEU A 119 0.42 -1.42 -4.16
C LEU A 119 1.58 -1.50 -5.17
N ASN A 120 2.17 -0.36 -5.44
CA ASN A 120 3.35 -0.23 -6.29
C ASN A 120 4.64 -0.38 -5.47
N GLU A 121 5.77 -0.47 -6.13
CA GLU A 121 7.09 -0.56 -5.46
C GLU A 121 7.40 0.64 -4.57
N SER A 122 6.84 1.80 -4.88
CA SER A 122 6.99 3.02 -4.09
C SER A 122 6.08 3.07 -2.86
N ASP A 123 5.07 2.22 -2.80
CA ASP A 123 4.18 2.10 -1.65
C ASP A 123 4.80 1.17 -0.61
N LYS A 124 4.76 1.58 0.63
CA LYS A 124 5.25 0.76 1.74
C LYS A 124 4.06 0.19 2.50
N ALA A 125 4.05 -1.11 2.67
CA ALA A 125 3.00 -1.79 3.39
C ALA A 125 3.58 -2.85 4.32
N GLU A 126 3.01 -2.97 5.52
CA GLU A 126 3.40 -3.97 6.50
C GLU A 126 2.19 -4.66 7.11
N VAL A 127 2.28 -5.96 7.24
CA VAL A 127 1.31 -6.79 7.95
C VAL A 127 1.60 -6.72 9.44
N VAL A 128 0.55 -6.57 10.27
CA VAL A 128 0.65 -6.43 11.73
C VAL A 128 0.19 -7.67 12.50
N GLU A 129 -0.26 -8.68 11.81
CA GLU A 129 -0.65 -9.99 12.39
C GLU A 129 0.42 -11.05 12.18
#